data_916b91e7222623a61231fcc572e516ea
#
_entry.id   916b91e7222623a61231fcc572e516ea
#
_cell.length_a   1.000
_cell.length_b   1.000
_cell.length_c   1.000
_cell.angle_alpha   90.00
_cell.angle_beta   90.00
_cell.angle_gamma   90.00
#
_symmetry.space_group_name_H-M   'P 1'
#
loop_
_entity.id
_entity.type
_entity.pdbx_description
1 polymer ?
#
loop_
_entity_poly.entity_id
_entity_poly.type
_entity_poly.pdbx_seq_one_letter_code
_entity_poly.pdbx_strand_id
1 'polypeptide(L)'
;MGKPIRMLRITVACCLVVLIGWLGLYGSSGGNRAVRQVTDSTGTVVNIPVHPQRVVFLNVSNMDMYYAAGGTAVGKPSSESVSPTLQEKTKDVTEVGIIHNPNVETILSLNPDLVIGVNVPFHNNLRATLEKAGIPLYINALDSYDDVLETLRFYGELTGQEKKAAAEAARIEEVHRQIFSRTEGKEGPRTLIIFGAPGSFSMATSKSFSGDLLTQLGGVNIADGAAEMESGFVPLSMEYIAKRDPEVILFISMVKRPAIIENFQEEMAGSSLWQGVSAVQQGRIYYLPGELFAVNPGTRIAEAFDVLYNDLYGNGAAQ
;
A
#
# COMPACT_ATOMS: atom_id res chain seq x y z
N MET A 1 -56.51 -46.98 -50.98
CA MET A 1 -57.19 -46.62 -49.75
C MET A 1 -56.20 -46.95 -48.63
N GLY A 2 -55.71 -46.14 -47.84
CA GLY A 2 -55.80 -44.76 -47.47
C GLY A 2 -54.71 -44.43 -46.47
N LYS A 3 -54.04 -43.33 -46.63
CA LYS A 3 -53.03 -42.82 -45.64
C LYS A 3 -53.72 -42.42 -44.33
N PRO A 4 -53.19 -42.80 -43.19
CA PRO A 4 -52.77 -41.79 -42.23
C PRO A 4 -51.59 -42.25 -41.32
N ILE A 5 -50.35 -42.04 -41.73
CA ILE A 5 -49.17 -42.24 -40.84
C ILE A 5 -48.23 -41.00 -40.86
N ARG A 6 -48.66 -39.95 -41.59
CA ARG A 6 -47.74 -38.75 -41.67
C ARG A 6 -48.00 -37.65 -40.65
N MET A 7 -49.07 -37.68 -39.85
CA MET A 7 -49.40 -36.62 -38.90
C MET A 7 -48.81 -36.82 -37.45
N LEU A 8 -48.45 -38.07 -37.13
CA LEU A 8 -47.95 -38.34 -35.74
C LEU A 8 -46.49 -38.08 -35.55
N ARG A 9 -45.73 -37.94 -36.63
CA ARG A 9 -44.27 -37.68 -36.53
C ARG A 9 -43.86 -36.19 -36.33
N ILE A 10 -44.77 -35.28 -36.69
CA ILE A 10 -44.47 -33.83 -36.58
C ILE A 10 -44.74 -33.29 -35.17
N THR A 11 -45.72 -33.85 -34.45
CA THR A 11 -46.09 -33.42 -33.10
C THR A 11 -45.06 -33.87 -32.04
N VAL A 12 -44.41 -35.03 -32.22
CA VAL A 12 -43.39 -35.52 -31.28
C VAL A 12 -42.08 -34.75 -31.46
N ALA A 13 -41.74 -34.30 -32.66
CA ALA A 13 -40.55 -33.50 -32.91
C ALA A 13 -40.65 -32.07 -32.33
N CYS A 14 -41.83 -31.45 -32.38
CA CYS A 14 -42.04 -30.13 -31.77
C CYS A 14 -42.00 -30.15 -30.23
N CYS A 15 -42.52 -31.23 -29.59
CA CYS A 15 -42.45 -31.35 -28.12
C CYS A 15 -41.04 -31.61 -27.62
N LEU A 16 -40.19 -32.31 -28.37
CA LEU A 16 -38.81 -32.55 -28.00
C LEU A 16 -37.91 -31.28 -28.13
N VAL A 17 -38.18 -30.43 -29.14
CA VAL A 17 -37.44 -29.16 -29.31
C VAL A 17 -37.82 -28.14 -28.22
N VAL A 18 -39.08 -28.12 -27.77
CA VAL A 18 -39.51 -27.23 -26.66
C VAL A 18 -38.97 -27.71 -25.31
N LEU A 19 -38.84 -29.03 -25.08
CA LEU A 19 -38.25 -29.57 -23.84
C LEU A 19 -36.74 -29.35 -23.77
N ILE A 20 -36.01 -29.40 -24.88
CA ILE A 20 -34.56 -29.10 -24.92
C ILE A 20 -34.35 -27.60 -24.77
N GLY A 21 -35.22 -26.74 -25.29
CA GLY A 21 -35.16 -25.29 -25.10
C GLY A 21 -35.44 -24.86 -23.64
N TRP A 22 -36.25 -25.63 -22.90
CA TRP A 22 -36.58 -25.30 -21.49
C TRP A 22 -35.55 -25.83 -20.49
N LEU A 23 -34.85 -26.92 -20.80
CA LEU A 23 -33.71 -27.41 -19.99
C LEU A 23 -32.47 -26.58 -20.17
N GLY A 24 -32.35 -25.76 -21.23
CA GLY A 24 -31.25 -24.80 -21.42
C GLY A 24 -31.39 -23.50 -20.64
N LEU A 25 -32.56 -23.21 -20.04
CA LEU A 25 -32.84 -21.98 -19.29
C LEU A 25 -32.68 -22.13 -17.74
N TYR A 26 -32.46 -23.36 -17.25
CA TYR A 26 -32.11 -23.63 -15.86
C TYR A 26 -30.62 -23.96 -15.69
N GLY A 27 -29.76 -23.47 -16.57
CA GLY A 27 -28.32 -23.51 -16.45
C GLY A 27 -27.81 -22.39 -15.53
N SER A 28 -27.62 -22.72 -14.27
CA SER A 28 -26.60 -22.15 -13.36
C SER A 28 -26.20 -20.69 -13.65
N SER A 29 -26.80 -19.74 -12.97
CA SER A 29 -26.27 -18.39 -12.81
C SER A 29 -25.06 -18.35 -11.84
N GLY A 30 -24.15 -19.28 -11.97
CA GLY A 30 -22.74 -19.18 -11.60
C GLY A 30 -22.03 -18.50 -12.76
N GLY A 31 -22.17 -17.17 -12.89
CA GLY A 31 -21.42 -16.43 -13.89
C GLY A 31 -19.95 -16.72 -13.70
N ASN A 32 -19.34 -17.39 -14.70
CA ASN A 32 -17.92 -17.60 -14.77
C ASN A 32 -17.29 -16.19 -14.90
N ARG A 33 -17.04 -15.54 -13.73
CA ARG A 33 -16.40 -14.23 -13.72
C ARG A 33 -15.05 -14.38 -14.38
N ALA A 34 -14.79 -13.56 -15.39
CA ALA A 34 -13.49 -13.57 -16.06
C ALA A 34 -12.39 -13.35 -15.02
N VAL A 35 -11.41 -14.24 -15.00
CA VAL A 35 -10.24 -14.15 -14.13
C VAL A 35 -9.01 -13.86 -14.98
N ARG A 36 -8.05 -13.15 -14.37
CA ARG A 36 -6.72 -12.93 -14.94
C ARG A 36 -5.66 -13.38 -13.97
N GLN A 37 -4.54 -13.80 -14.51
CA GLN A 37 -3.35 -14.16 -13.74
C GLN A 37 -2.48 -12.93 -13.55
N VAL A 38 -2.06 -12.67 -12.31
CA VAL A 38 -1.15 -11.58 -11.94
C VAL A 38 -0.08 -12.10 -11.00
N THR A 39 1.10 -11.52 -11.04
CA THR A 39 2.16 -11.79 -10.05
C THR A 39 2.09 -10.72 -8.98
N ASP A 40 1.98 -11.10 -7.72
CA ASP A 40 1.96 -10.17 -6.60
C ASP A 40 3.38 -9.78 -6.14
N SER A 41 3.49 -8.84 -5.19
CA SER A 41 4.78 -8.34 -4.70
C SER A 41 5.63 -9.38 -3.95
N THR A 42 5.09 -10.57 -3.65
CA THR A 42 5.86 -11.70 -3.10
C THR A 42 6.41 -12.63 -4.18
N GLY A 43 6.15 -12.32 -5.47
CA GLY A 43 6.45 -13.20 -6.60
C GLY A 43 5.45 -14.34 -6.77
N THR A 44 4.35 -14.36 -6.00
CA THR A 44 3.32 -15.39 -6.11
C THR A 44 2.38 -15.06 -7.26
N VAL A 45 2.11 -16.06 -8.10
CA VAL A 45 1.13 -15.96 -9.19
C VAL A 45 -0.28 -16.21 -8.64
N VAL A 46 -1.18 -15.24 -8.79
CA VAL A 46 -2.54 -15.26 -8.24
C VAL A 46 -3.56 -15.09 -9.37
N ASN A 47 -4.61 -15.90 -9.36
CA ASN A 47 -5.77 -15.72 -10.24
C ASN A 47 -6.78 -14.81 -9.57
N ILE A 48 -6.99 -13.60 -10.11
CA ILE A 48 -7.91 -12.61 -9.56
C ILE A 48 -9.05 -12.32 -10.56
N PRO A 49 -10.22 -11.88 -10.09
CA PRO A 49 -11.27 -11.39 -11.01
C PRO A 49 -10.74 -10.20 -11.84
N VAL A 50 -11.15 -10.14 -13.12
CA VAL A 50 -10.83 -9.00 -14.00
C VAL A 50 -11.43 -7.71 -13.44
N HIS A 51 -12.67 -7.79 -12.93
CA HIS A 51 -13.36 -6.69 -12.24
C HIS A 51 -13.94 -7.21 -10.92
N PRO A 52 -13.18 -7.16 -9.81
CA PRO A 52 -13.66 -7.60 -8.51
C PRO A 52 -14.81 -6.70 -8.02
N GLN A 53 -15.82 -7.32 -7.41
CA GLN A 53 -17.02 -6.64 -6.93
C GLN A 53 -17.07 -6.53 -5.41
N ARG A 54 -16.32 -7.39 -4.72
CA ARG A 54 -16.33 -7.49 -3.25
C ARG A 54 -14.92 -7.54 -2.71
N VAL A 55 -14.28 -6.37 -2.69
CA VAL A 55 -12.88 -6.25 -2.29
C VAL A 55 -12.78 -5.99 -0.80
N VAL A 56 -11.88 -6.71 -0.12
CA VAL A 56 -11.48 -6.45 1.27
C VAL A 56 -10.04 -5.95 1.27
N PHE A 57 -9.78 -4.88 1.99
CA PHE A 57 -8.44 -4.32 2.20
C PHE A 57 -7.94 -4.60 3.61
N LEU A 58 -6.67 -5.00 3.71
CA LEU A 58 -5.99 -5.24 4.98
C LEU A 58 -5.10 -4.06 5.42
N ASN A 59 -4.94 -3.04 4.56
CA ASN A 59 -4.20 -1.82 4.85
C ASN A 59 -4.83 -0.58 4.19
N VAL A 60 -4.57 0.58 4.77
CA VAL A 60 -5.17 1.86 4.35
C VAL A 60 -4.66 2.33 2.99
N SER A 61 -3.37 2.21 2.72
CA SER A 61 -2.73 2.75 1.51
C SER A 61 -3.33 2.16 0.22
N ASN A 62 -3.45 0.82 0.17
CA ASN A 62 -4.07 0.13 -0.96
C ASN A 62 -5.56 0.50 -1.09
N MET A 63 -6.29 0.62 0.04
CA MET A 63 -7.68 1.06 0.04
C MET A 63 -7.83 2.48 -0.50
N ASP A 64 -6.99 3.42 -0.04
CA ASP A 64 -7.01 4.82 -0.50
C ASP A 64 -6.85 4.91 -2.02
N MET A 65 -5.84 4.25 -2.57
CA MET A 65 -5.58 4.23 -4.01
C MET A 65 -6.70 3.55 -4.81
N TYR A 66 -7.30 2.48 -4.28
CA TYR A 66 -8.43 1.83 -4.93
C TYR A 66 -9.66 2.72 -4.99
N TYR A 67 -9.95 3.48 -3.92
CA TYR A 67 -11.01 4.49 -3.91
C TYR A 67 -10.70 5.68 -4.84
N ALA A 68 -9.46 6.09 -4.92
CA ALA A 68 -9.02 7.11 -5.88
C ALA A 68 -9.19 6.63 -7.33
N ALA A 69 -8.95 5.35 -7.60
CA ALA A 69 -9.22 4.71 -8.88
C ALA A 69 -10.71 4.40 -9.12
N GLY A 70 -11.63 4.89 -8.25
CA GLY A 70 -13.08 4.77 -8.45
C GLY A 70 -13.70 3.47 -7.93
N GLY A 71 -12.95 2.63 -7.23
CA GLY A 71 -13.45 1.41 -6.61
C GLY A 71 -14.16 1.63 -5.28
N THR A 72 -14.71 0.54 -4.75
CA THR A 72 -15.34 0.48 -3.42
C THR A 72 -14.94 -0.81 -2.71
N ALA A 73 -15.04 -0.85 -1.38
CA ALA A 73 -14.70 -2.01 -0.56
C ALA A 73 -15.91 -2.54 0.22
N VAL A 74 -15.89 -3.83 0.54
CA VAL A 74 -16.84 -4.45 1.49
C VAL A 74 -16.21 -4.66 2.86
N GLY A 75 -14.86 -4.60 2.96
CA GLY A 75 -14.12 -4.67 4.22
C GLY A 75 -12.92 -3.72 4.22
N LYS A 76 -12.68 -3.07 5.35
CA LYS A 76 -11.59 -2.10 5.56
C LYS A 76 -10.75 -2.44 6.78
N PRO A 77 -9.46 -2.03 6.83
CA PRO A 77 -8.67 -2.14 8.05
C PRO A 77 -9.17 -1.15 9.12
N SER A 78 -9.08 -1.55 10.40
CA SER A 78 -9.22 -0.63 11.52
C SER A 78 -7.90 0.14 11.67
N SER A 79 -7.92 1.46 11.46
CA SER A 79 -6.71 2.28 11.50
C SER A 79 -7.04 3.75 11.81
N GLU A 80 -6.16 4.39 12.59
CA GLU A 80 -6.21 5.83 12.87
C GLU A 80 -5.58 6.69 11.75
N SER A 81 -4.91 6.04 10.77
CA SER A 81 -4.23 6.73 9.66
C SER A 81 -5.15 7.00 8.47
N VAL A 82 -6.44 6.69 8.57
CA VAL A 82 -7.42 6.95 7.52
C VAL A 82 -7.66 8.45 7.42
N SER A 83 -7.49 9.03 6.22
CA SER A 83 -7.77 10.45 6.00
C SER A 83 -9.26 10.77 6.21
N PRO A 84 -9.62 11.99 6.65
CA PRO A 84 -11.02 12.35 6.88
C PRO A 84 -11.91 12.11 5.64
N THR A 85 -11.40 12.39 4.45
CA THR A 85 -12.13 12.15 3.19
C THR A 85 -12.39 10.67 2.94
N LEU A 86 -11.40 9.81 3.18
CA LEU A 86 -11.55 8.36 3.02
C LEU A 86 -12.44 7.78 4.12
N GLN A 87 -12.33 8.29 5.36
CA GLN A 87 -13.17 7.89 6.48
C GLN A 87 -14.67 8.10 6.17
N GLU A 88 -15.04 9.27 5.64
CA GLU A 88 -16.43 9.53 5.24
C GLU A 88 -16.91 8.59 4.14
N LYS A 89 -16.07 8.32 3.11
CA LYS A 89 -16.40 7.39 2.02
C LYS A 89 -16.54 5.94 2.50
N THR A 90 -15.91 5.58 3.59
CA THR A 90 -15.85 4.19 4.09
C THR A 90 -16.58 4.00 5.43
N LYS A 91 -17.37 4.98 5.88
CA LYS A 91 -18.03 4.94 7.20
C LYS A 91 -18.90 3.70 7.42
N ASP A 92 -19.57 3.24 6.36
CA ASP A 92 -20.46 2.07 6.38
C ASP A 92 -19.76 0.76 5.97
N VAL A 93 -18.44 0.78 5.72
CA VAL A 93 -17.65 -0.40 5.35
C VAL A 93 -17.24 -1.15 6.63
N THR A 94 -17.45 -2.47 6.63
CA THR A 94 -17.14 -3.33 7.78
C THR A 94 -15.64 -3.35 8.09
N GLU A 95 -15.27 -3.16 9.35
CA GLU A 95 -13.89 -3.30 9.81
C GLU A 95 -13.48 -4.77 9.94
N VAL A 96 -12.31 -5.11 9.38
CA VAL A 96 -11.76 -6.47 9.35
C VAL A 96 -10.53 -6.65 10.26
N GLY A 97 -10.35 -5.76 11.22
CA GLY A 97 -9.23 -5.78 12.17
C GLY A 97 -8.06 -4.89 11.75
N ILE A 98 -7.04 -4.85 12.61
CA ILE A 98 -5.84 -4.05 12.39
C ILE A 98 -4.83 -4.79 11.50
N ILE A 99 -3.88 -4.05 10.92
CA ILE A 99 -2.86 -4.59 9.99
C ILE A 99 -2.08 -5.79 10.56
N HIS A 100 -1.79 -5.79 11.86
CA HIS A 100 -1.04 -6.87 12.52
C HIS A 100 -1.92 -8.03 13.02
N ASN A 101 -3.23 -7.87 12.99
CA ASN A 101 -4.20 -8.87 13.45
C ASN A 101 -5.51 -8.76 12.67
N PRO A 102 -5.53 -9.14 11.38
CA PRO A 102 -6.76 -9.20 10.59
C PRO A 102 -7.73 -10.25 11.16
N ASN A 103 -9.01 -9.92 11.19
CA ASN A 103 -10.06 -10.84 11.65
C ASN A 103 -10.52 -11.74 10.49
N VAL A 104 -9.99 -12.96 10.45
CA VAL A 104 -10.26 -13.93 9.38
C VAL A 104 -11.75 -14.29 9.29
N GLU A 105 -12.44 -14.46 10.44
CA GLU A 105 -13.86 -14.81 10.44
C GLU A 105 -14.71 -13.70 9.82
N THR A 106 -14.43 -12.44 10.17
CA THR A 106 -15.10 -11.29 9.55
C THR A 106 -14.81 -11.22 8.07
N ILE A 107 -13.54 -11.40 7.63
CA ILE A 107 -13.18 -11.42 6.22
C ILE A 107 -13.98 -12.48 5.46
N LEU A 108 -14.02 -13.72 5.97
CA LEU A 108 -14.75 -14.82 5.34
C LEU A 108 -16.27 -14.55 5.28
N SER A 109 -16.85 -13.96 6.33
CA SER A 109 -18.29 -13.65 6.39
C SER A 109 -18.72 -12.61 5.36
N LEU A 110 -17.81 -11.75 4.92
CA LEU A 110 -18.04 -10.76 3.87
C LEU A 110 -18.09 -11.37 2.47
N ASN A 111 -17.75 -12.66 2.30
CA ASN A 111 -17.70 -13.35 1.01
C ASN A 111 -16.98 -12.52 -0.07
N PRO A 112 -15.73 -12.08 0.14
CA PRO A 112 -15.00 -11.29 -0.83
C PRO A 112 -14.63 -12.13 -2.07
N ASP A 113 -14.52 -11.47 -3.20
CA ASP A 113 -13.95 -12.06 -4.42
C ASP A 113 -12.49 -11.67 -4.64
N LEU A 114 -11.96 -10.75 -3.80
CA LEU A 114 -10.54 -10.39 -3.73
C LEU A 114 -10.22 -9.82 -2.36
N VAL A 115 -9.10 -10.25 -1.77
CA VAL A 115 -8.48 -9.63 -0.59
C VAL A 115 -7.15 -9.01 -1.01
N ILE A 116 -6.90 -7.76 -0.63
CA ILE A 116 -5.66 -7.03 -0.93
C ILE A 116 -4.95 -6.71 0.38
N GLY A 117 -3.68 -7.11 0.47
CA GLY A 117 -2.80 -6.87 1.61
C GLY A 117 -1.47 -6.25 1.21
N VAL A 118 -0.57 -6.06 2.16
CA VAL A 118 0.82 -5.64 1.97
C VAL A 118 1.78 -6.77 2.35
N ASN A 119 3.04 -6.65 1.94
CA ASN A 119 4.05 -7.68 2.18
C ASN A 119 4.54 -7.67 3.65
N VAL A 120 3.68 -8.17 4.54
CA VAL A 120 3.99 -8.38 5.96
C VAL A 120 3.61 -9.81 6.37
N PRO A 121 4.31 -10.40 7.36
CA PRO A 121 4.06 -11.78 7.76
C PRO A 121 2.60 -12.07 8.12
N PHE A 122 1.93 -11.13 8.77
CA PHE A 122 0.52 -11.26 9.20
C PHE A 122 -0.44 -11.42 8.02
N HIS A 123 -0.19 -10.76 6.88
CA HIS A 123 -1.01 -10.88 5.67
C HIS A 123 -0.61 -12.14 4.88
N ASN A 124 0.68 -12.38 4.72
CA ASN A 124 1.17 -13.57 3.99
C ASN A 124 0.66 -14.88 4.60
N ASN A 125 0.56 -14.95 5.93
CA ASN A 125 0.05 -16.12 6.65
C ASN A 125 -1.45 -16.39 6.41
N LEU A 126 -2.22 -15.42 5.91
CA LEU A 126 -3.63 -15.61 5.56
C LEU A 126 -3.82 -16.39 4.25
N ARG A 127 -2.81 -16.44 3.38
CA ARG A 127 -2.92 -17.00 2.03
C ARG A 127 -3.53 -18.41 2.03
N ALA A 128 -2.95 -19.32 2.79
CA ALA A 128 -3.43 -20.72 2.83
C ALA A 128 -4.87 -20.85 3.34
N THR A 129 -5.31 -19.97 4.24
CA THR A 129 -6.67 -19.98 4.77
C THR A 129 -7.68 -19.42 3.76
N LEU A 130 -7.33 -18.32 3.10
CA LEU A 130 -8.17 -17.69 2.09
C LEU A 130 -8.28 -18.56 0.81
N GLU A 131 -7.18 -19.19 0.39
CA GLU A 131 -7.18 -20.13 -0.74
C GLU A 131 -8.08 -21.35 -0.51
N LYS A 132 -8.09 -21.91 0.71
CA LYS A 132 -9.03 -22.99 1.08
C LYS A 132 -10.50 -22.55 0.99
N ALA A 133 -10.77 -21.28 1.17
CA ALA A 133 -12.10 -20.69 1.01
C ALA A 133 -12.38 -20.24 -0.44
N GLY A 134 -11.45 -20.44 -1.38
CA GLY A 134 -11.58 -20.01 -2.77
C GLY A 134 -11.44 -18.48 -2.97
N ILE A 135 -10.83 -17.78 -2.01
CA ILE A 135 -10.67 -16.33 -2.02
C ILE A 135 -9.22 -15.99 -2.38
N PRO A 136 -8.95 -15.28 -3.49
CA PRO A 136 -7.61 -14.85 -3.84
C PRO A 136 -7.11 -13.75 -2.89
N LEU A 137 -5.85 -13.90 -2.45
CA LEU A 137 -5.10 -12.87 -1.73
C LEU A 137 -4.04 -12.29 -2.66
N TYR A 138 -4.15 -11.01 -2.96
CA TYR A 138 -3.15 -10.24 -3.71
C TYR A 138 -2.33 -9.37 -2.74
N ILE A 139 -1.03 -9.60 -2.67
CA ILE A 139 -0.10 -8.82 -1.85
C ILE A 139 0.50 -7.72 -2.72
N ASN A 140 0.22 -6.47 -2.37
CA ASN A 140 0.72 -5.29 -3.05
C ASN A 140 1.57 -4.45 -2.10
N ALA A 141 2.89 -4.59 -2.21
CA ALA A 141 3.84 -3.72 -1.53
C ALA A 141 3.85 -2.32 -2.19
N LEU A 142 4.18 -1.32 -1.40
CA LEU A 142 4.20 0.08 -1.82
C LEU A 142 5.48 0.70 -1.24
N ASP A 143 6.62 0.24 -1.74
CA ASP A 143 7.93 0.55 -1.19
C ASP A 143 8.60 1.74 -1.90
N SER A 144 8.03 2.20 -3.03
CA SER A 144 8.56 3.30 -3.84
C SER A 144 7.47 4.23 -4.38
N TYR A 145 7.90 5.37 -4.93
CA TYR A 145 7.06 6.27 -5.71
C TYR A 145 6.47 5.59 -6.96
N ASP A 146 7.30 4.83 -7.66
CA ASP A 146 6.86 4.13 -8.87
C ASP A 146 5.78 3.09 -8.57
N ASP A 147 5.88 2.36 -7.45
CA ASP A 147 4.84 1.42 -7.01
C ASP A 147 3.47 2.10 -6.83
N VAL A 148 3.44 3.35 -6.37
CA VAL A 148 2.20 4.11 -6.23
C VAL A 148 1.55 4.37 -7.60
N LEU A 149 2.34 4.79 -8.58
CA LEU A 149 1.84 5.06 -9.94
C LEU A 149 1.39 3.77 -10.64
N GLU A 150 2.15 2.69 -10.52
CA GLU A 150 1.81 1.38 -11.08
C GLU A 150 0.55 0.82 -10.42
N THR A 151 0.44 0.94 -9.10
CA THR A 151 -0.76 0.51 -8.36
C THR A 151 -2.01 1.27 -8.78
N LEU A 152 -1.92 2.59 -8.97
CA LEU A 152 -3.06 3.38 -9.46
C LEU A 152 -3.51 2.91 -10.84
N ARG A 153 -2.58 2.67 -11.77
CA ARG A 153 -2.90 2.13 -13.11
C ARG A 153 -3.57 0.76 -13.01
N PHE A 154 -2.99 -0.15 -12.23
CA PHE A 154 -3.53 -1.48 -12.00
C PHE A 154 -4.93 -1.44 -11.38
N TYR A 155 -5.17 -0.57 -10.40
CA TYR A 155 -6.50 -0.41 -9.80
C TYR A 155 -7.49 0.25 -10.74
N GLY A 156 -7.05 1.12 -11.63
CA GLY A 156 -7.87 1.62 -12.74
C GLY A 156 -8.43 0.51 -13.60
N GLU A 157 -7.58 -0.46 -13.97
CA GLU A 157 -7.99 -1.65 -14.71
C GLU A 157 -8.97 -2.55 -13.92
N LEU A 158 -8.71 -2.77 -12.61
CA LEU A 158 -9.59 -3.58 -11.76
C LEU A 158 -10.98 -2.95 -11.59
N THR A 159 -11.05 -1.64 -11.52
CA THR A 159 -12.31 -0.90 -11.34
C THR A 159 -13.02 -0.57 -12.66
N GLY A 160 -12.35 -0.75 -13.81
CA GLY A 160 -12.82 -0.27 -15.12
C GLY A 160 -12.88 1.26 -15.20
N GLN A 161 -12.05 1.96 -14.40
CA GLN A 161 -12.02 3.42 -14.28
C GLN A 161 -10.63 3.97 -14.62
N GLU A 162 -10.00 3.46 -15.68
CA GLU A 162 -8.62 3.76 -16.07
C GLU A 162 -8.38 5.27 -16.22
N LYS A 163 -9.37 6.01 -16.75
CA LYS A 163 -9.27 7.47 -16.90
C LYS A 163 -9.17 8.19 -15.56
N LYS A 164 -9.90 7.71 -14.55
CA LYS A 164 -9.89 8.32 -13.22
C LYS A 164 -8.57 8.03 -12.52
N ALA A 165 -8.11 6.80 -12.58
CA ALA A 165 -6.81 6.39 -12.05
C ALA A 165 -5.66 7.15 -12.73
N ALA A 166 -5.69 7.30 -14.06
CA ALA A 166 -4.71 8.07 -14.81
C ALA A 166 -4.70 9.56 -14.44
N ALA A 167 -5.86 10.15 -14.18
CA ALA A 167 -5.94 11.54 -13.74
C ALA A 167 -5.31 11.74 -12.35
N GLU A 168 -5.51 10.78 -11.42
CA GLU A 168 -4.88 10.83 -10.11
C GLU A 168 -3.37 10.61 -10.19
N ALA A 169 -2.92 9.65 -10.99
CA ALA A 169 -1.49 9.44 -11.25
C ALA A 169 -0.84 10.70 -11.82
N ALA A 170 -1.46 11.34 -12.83
CA ALA A 170 -0.96 12.58 -13.42
C ALA A 170 -0.90 13.74 -12.42
N ARG A 171 -1.84 13.83 -11.47
CA ARG A 171 -1.80 14.81 -10.38
C ARG A 171 -0.57 14.60 -9.49
N ILE A 172 -0.30 13.34 -9.11
CA ILE A 172 0.86 12.98 -8.29
C ILE A 172 2.17 13.27 -9.06
N GLU A 173 2.25 12.88 -10.32
CA GLU A 173 3.41 13.13 -11.19
C GLU A 173 3.68 14.63 -11.37
N GLU A 174 2.64 15.45 -11.48
CA GLU A 174 2.79 16.92 -11.59
C GLU A 174 3.37 17.53 -10.32
N VAL A 175 2.85 17.15 -9.15
CA VAL A 175 3.39 17.64 -7.86
C VAL A 175 4.83 17.17 -7.67
N HIS A 176 5.13 15.90 -7.95
CA HIS A 176 6.49 15.38 -7.90
C HIS A 176 7.43 16.20 -8.78
N ARG A 177 7.07 16.47 -10.04
CA ARG A 177 7.89 17.25 -10.97
C ARG A 177 8.12 18.69 -10.48
N GLN A 178 7.09 19.34 -9.92
CA GLN A 178 7.21 20.68 -9.36
C GLN A 178 8.16 20.73 -8.16
N ILE A 179 8.08 19.74 -7.27
CA ILE A 179 8.96 19.65 -6.11
C ILE A 179 10.38 19.31 -6.54
N PHE A 180 10.54 18.33 -7.43
CA PHE A 180 11.84 17.91 -7.96
C PHE A 180 12.55 19.07 -8.68
N SER A 181 11.85 19.88 -9.49
CA SER A 181 12.47 21.05 -10.13
C SER A 181 13.06 22.06 -9.12
N ARG A 182 12.56 22.09 -7.89
CA ARG A 182 13.07 22.95 -6.82
C ARG A 182 14.36 22.42 -6.20
N THR A 183 14.73 21.16 -6.45
CA THR A 183 16.00 20.57 -5.99
C THR A 183 17.14 20.72 -6.99
N GLU A 184 16.84 21.12 -8.24
CA GLU A 184 17.87 21.29 -9.28
C GLU A 184 18.97 22.25 -8.82
N GLY A 185 20.22 21.80 -8.99
CA GLY A 185 21.41 22.56 -8.60
C GLY A 185 21.68 22.63 -7.10
N LYS A 186 20.88 21.96 -6.27
CA LYS A 186 21.13 21.84 -4.82
C LYS A 186 21.91 20.55 -4.53
N GLU A 187 22.88 20.65 -3.67
CA GLU A 187 23.54 19.47 -3.12
C GLU A 187 22.63 18.84 -2.05
N GLY A 188 22.36 17.54 -2.20
CA GLY A 188 21.47 16.82 -1.28
C GLY A 188 22.17 16.54 0.07
N PRO A 189 21.53 16.81 1.19
CA PRO A 189 22.13 16.59 2.51
C PRO A 189 22.31 15.10 2.78
N ARG A 190 23.41 14.77 3.50
CA ARG A 190 23.58 13.43 4.10
C ARG A 190 22.53 13.26 5.19
N THR A 191 21.64 12.29 4.99
CA THR A 191 20.44 12.14 5.81
C THR A 191 20.37 10.76 6.44
N LEU A 192 20.06 10.73 7.71
CA LEU A 192 19.72 9.52 8.46
C LEU A 192 18.22 9.46 8.67
N ILE A 193 17.59 8.36 8.25
CA ILE A 193 16.18 8.09 8.55
C ILE A 193 16.12 7.04 9.65
N ILE A 194 15.46 7.36 10.77
CA ILE A 194 15.29 6.47 11.92
C ILE A 194 13.82 6.08 12.04
N PHE A 195 13.56 4.78 12.11
CA PHE A 195 12.27 4.21 12.48
C PHE A 195 12.29 3.80 13.95
N GLY A 196 11.40 4.41 14.74
CA GLY A 196 11.17 4.09 16.14
C GLY A 196 9.98 3.15 16.31
N ALA A 197 10.24 1.98 16.90
CA ALA A 197 9.23 1.02 17.35
C ALA A 197 9.36 0.82 18.88
N PRO A 198 8.35 0.25 19.56
CA PRO A 198 8.45 -0.04 20.97
C PRO A 198 9.69 -0.89 21.29
N GLY A 199 10.66 -0.31 21.99
CA GLY A 199 11.88 -0.99 22.44
C GLY A 199 12.98 -1.17 21.39
N SER A 200 12.87 -0.57 20.19
CA SER A 200 13.90 -0.67 19.15
C SER A 200 13.92 0.51 18.20
N PHE A 201 15.11 0.83 17.70
CA PHE A 201 15.33 1.77 16.60
C PHE A 201 16.04 1.07 15.45
N SER A 202 15.66 1.42 14.23
CA SER A 202 16.32 0.97 13.01
C SER A 202 16.58 2.14 12.07
N MET A 203 17.55 1.98 11.18
CA MET A 203 17.82 2.94 10.10
C MET A 203 17.09 2.44 8.84
N ALA A 204 16.41 3.35 8.15
CA ALA A 204 15.79 3.04 6.87
C ALA A 204 16.76 3.31 5.71
N THR A 205 16.89 2.35 4.80
CA THR A 205 17.69 2.46 3.56
C THR A 205 16.86 3.04 2.42
N SER A 206 17.48 3.33 1.27
CA SER A 206 16.78 3.75 0.03
C SER A 206 15.79 2.71 -0.50
N LYS A 207 15.84 1.47 0.00
CA LYS A 207 14.86 0.41 -0.36
C LYS A 207 13.58 0.47 0.48
N SER A 208 13.49 1.38 1.45
CA SER A 208 12.25 1.69 2.16
C SER A 208 11.51 2.81 1.44
N PHE A 209 10.20 2.91 1.65
CA PHE A 209 9.39 3.99 1.09
C PHE A 209 9.96 5.39 1.41
N SER A 210 10.27 5.67 2.68
CA SER A 210 10.82 6.97 3.08
C SER A 210 12.21 7.23 2.49
N GLY A 211 13.01 6.16 2.33
CA GLY A 211 14.33 6.23 1.70
C GLY A 211 14.26 6.46 0.19
N ASP A 212 13.27 5.88 -0.49
CA ASP A 212 13.00 6.17 -1.90
C ASP A 212 12.64 7.65 -2.08
N LEU A 213 11.70 8.19 -1.29
CA LEU A 213 11.34 9.62 -1.36
C LEU A 213 12.54 10.54 -1.11
N LEU A 214 13.40 10.21 -0.13
CA LEU A 214 14.63 10.93 0.12
C LEU A 214 15.55 10.96 -1.11
N THR A 215 15.72 9.81 -1.75
CA THR A 215 16.54 9.68 -2.96
C THR A 215 15.95 10.45 -4.15
N GLN A 216 14.63 10.40 -4.32
CA GLN A 216 13.90 11.18 -5.33
C GLN A 216 14.13 12.69 -5.16
N LEU A 217 14.29 13.17 -3.93
CA LEU A 217 14.61 14.57 -3.65
C LEU A 217 16.12 14.89 -3.68
N GLY A 218 16.96 13.94 -4.06
CA GLY A 218 18.41 14.12 -4.17
C GLY A 218 19.15 14.02 -2.84
N GLY A 219 18.50 13.66 -1.75
CA GLY A 219 19.16 13.42 -0.45
C GLY A 219 20.04 12.17 -0.48
N VAL A 220 21.11 12.18 0.30
CA VAL A 220 22.04 11.04 0.40
C VAL A 220 21.72 10.24 1.65
N ASN A 221 21.15 9.05 1.47
CA ASN A 221 20.84 8.17 2.59
C ASN A 221 22.11 7.53 3.15
N ILE A 222 22.50 7.87 4.38
CA ILE A 222 23.71 7.32 4.97
C ILE A 222 23.60 5.83 5.29
N ALA A 223 22.38 5.29 5.43
CA ALA A 223 22.15 3.89 5.77
C ALA A 223 22.47 2.92 4.61
N ASP A 224 22.55 3.40 3.36
CA ASP A 224 22.77 2.56 2.18
C ASP A 224 24.13 1.86 2.16
N GLY A 225 25.11 2.37 2.90
CA GLY A 225 26.42 1.74 3.05
C GLY A 225 26.55 0.88 4.31
N ALA A 226 25.49 0.67 5.08
CA ALA A 226 25.59 0.03 6.39
C ALA A 226 25.73 -1.49 6.35
N ALA A 227 25.28 -2.16 5.28
CA ALA A 227 25.47 -3.59 5.08
C ALA A 227 25.09 -4.01 3.64
N GLU A 228 25.40 -5.27 3.24
CA GLU A 228 24.86 -5.94 2.07
C GLU A 228 23.37 -6.22 2.31
N MET A 229 22.48 -5.28 1.94
CA MET A 229 21.09 -5.32 2.38
C MET A 229 20.11 -5.54 1.23
N GLU A 230 19.36 -6.62 1.36
CA GLU A 230 18.10 -6.81 0.63
C GLU A 230 16.91 -6.13 1.33
N SER A 231 17.06 -5.76 2.61
CA SER A 231 16.00 -5.18 3.45
C SER A 231 15.96 -3.65 3.39
N GLY A 232 14.75 -3.07 3.43
CA GLY A 232 14.54 -1.63 3.58
C GLY A 232 14.98 -1.06 4.94
N PHE A 233 15.38 -1.91 5.91
CA PHE A 233 15.74 -1.51 7.27
C PHE A 233 16.97 -2.25 7.77
N VAL A 234 17.83 -1.53 8.54
CA VAL A 234 19.04 -2.05 9.17
C VAL A 234 19.07 -1.68 10.64
N PRO A 235 19.72 -2.47 11.52
CA PRO A 235 19.89 -2.12 12.92
C PRO A 235 20.59 -0.76 13.06
N LEU A 236 20.16 0.04 14.06
CA LEU A 236 20.80 1.29 14.38
C LEU A 236 22.20 1.02 14.97
N SER A 237 23.23 1.69 14.45
CA SER A 237 24.61 1.62 14.90
C SER A 237 25.20 3.01 15.11
N MET A 238 25.44 3.37 16.36
CA MET A 238 25.98 4.68 16.71
C MET A 238 27.39 4.92 16.16
N GLU A 239 28.24 3.89 16.15
CA GLU A 239 29.58 4.00 15.57
C GLU A 239 29.51 4.31 14.07
N TYR A 240 28.62 3.64 13.37
CA TYR A 240 28.38 3.86 11.95
C TYR A 240 27.83 5.27 11.68
N ILE A 241 26.84 5.72 12.47
CA ILE A 241 26.22 7.04 12.34
C ILE A 241 27.26 8.14 12.59
N ALA A 242 28.03 8.05 13.67
CA ALA A 242 29.08 9.03 14.02
C ALA A 242 30.16 9.13 12.92
N LYS A 243 30.53 7.99 12.30
CA LYS A 243 31.49 7.97 11.18
C LYS A 243 30.95 8.61 9.91
N ARG A 244 29.65 8.46 9.62
CA ARG A 244 28.98 8.99 8.43
C ARG A 244 28.54 10.43 8.58
N ASP A 245 28.41 10.90 9.81
CA ASP A 245 28.09 12.26 10.22
C ASP A 245 26.94 12.88 9.41
N PRO A 246 25.68 12.45 9.62
CA PRO A 246 24.53 12.99 8.89
C PRO A 246 24.31 14.48 9.22
N GLU A 247 23.87 15.23 8.21
CA GLU A 247 23.52 16.65 8.28
C GLU A 247 22.04 16.85 8.65
N VAL A 248 21.22 15.80 8.44
CA VAL A 248 19.80 15.77 8.77
C VAL A 248 19.45 14.42 9.39
N ILE A 249 18.61 14.45 10.42
CA ILE A 249 17.98 13.27 11.00
C ILE A 249 16.47 13.39 10.80
N LEU A 250 15.87 12.38 10.18
CA LEU A 250 14.43 12.23 10.02
C LEU A 250 13.96 11.09 10.93
N PHE A 251 13.10 11.38 11.89
CA PHE A 251 12.60 10.39 12.83
C PHE A 251 11.13 10.06 12.52
N ILE A 252 10.83 8.78 12.35
CA ILE A 252 9.50 8.27 12.08
C ILE A 252 9.09 7.33 13.21
N SER A 253 7.99 7.63 13.89
CA SER A 253 7.40 6.72 14.86
C SER A 253 6.38 5.81 14.18
N MET A 254 6.57 4.49 14.32
CA MET A 254 5.64 3.49 13.74
C MET A 254 4.26 3.49 14.40
N VAL A 255 4.14 4.05 15.60
CA VAL A 255 2.88 4.16 16.34
C VAL A 255 2.78 5.53 17.01
N LYS A 256 1.56 6.03 17.16
CA LYS A 256 1.28 7.30 17.86
C LYS A 256 1.49 7.15 19.38
N ARG A 257 2.76 7.02 19.79
CA ARG A 257 3.17 6.96 21.22
C ARG A 257 4.24 8.00 21.48
N PRO A 258 3.94 9.11 22.16
CA PRO A 258 4.92 10.14 22.52
C PRO A 258 6.17 9.56 23.17
N ALA A 259 6.02 8.56 24.03
CA ALA A 259 7.13 7.88 24.71
C ALA A 259 8.23 7.34 23.75
N ILE A 260 7.94 7.03 22.50
CA ILE A 260 8.96 6.58 21.54
C ILE A 260 9.86 7.75 21.14
N ILE A 261 9.27 8.92 20.92
CA ILE A 261 10.01 10.16 20.63
C ILE A 261 10.80 10.58 21.87
N GLU A 262 10.19 10.57 23.05
CA GLU A 262 10.82 10.90 24.34
C GLU A 262 12.03 9.99 24.61
N ASN A 263 11.89 8.68 24.45
CA ASN A 263 13.00 7.73 24.62
C ASN A 263 14.15 8.01 23.65
N PHE A 264 13.85 8.36 22.40
CA PHE A 264 14.88 8.72 21.42
C PHE A 264 15.58 10.03 21.80
N GLN A 265 14.84 11.03 22.26
CA GLN A 265 15.41 12.29 22.75
C GLN A 265 16.30 12.09 23.99
N GLU A 266 15.87 11.26 24.94
CA GLU A 266 16.68 10.89 26.13
C GLU A 266 17.95 10.14 25.73
N GLU A 267 17.88 9.19 24.77
CA GLU A 267 19.05 8.48 24.28
C GLU A 267 20.03 9.44 23.61
N MET A 268 19.58 10.37 22.79
CA MET A 268 20.43 11.38 22.16
C MET A 268 21.06 12.30 23.19
N ALA A 269 20.30 12.75 24.18
CA ALA A 269 20.82 13.67 25.24
C ALA A 269 21.85 12.99 26.11
N GLY A 270 21.71 11.70 26.39
CA GLY A 270 22.61 10.91 27.26
C GLY A 270 23.88 10.40 26.58
N SER A 271 24.02 10.54 25.26
CA SER A 271 25.11 9.94 24.47
C SER A 271 26.05 10.99 23.88
N SER A 272 27.32 10.94 24.28
CA SER A 272 28.38 11.80 23.71
C SER A 272 28.58 11.56 22.19
N LEU A 273 28.31 10.34 21.70
CA LEU A 273 28.38 10.05 20.29
C LEU A 273 27.30 10.81 19.51
N TRP A 274 26.07 10.83 20.02
CA TRP A 274 24.99 11.62 19.41
C TRP A 274 25.31 13.13 19.45
N GLN A 275 25.85 13.63 20.53
CA GLN A 275 26.22 15.05 20.65
C GLN A 275 27.34 15.47 19.68
N GLY A 276 28.14 14.52 19.16
CA GLY A 276 29.13 14.75 18.13
C GLY A 276 28.58 14.81 16.70
N VAL A 277 27.33 14.41 16.45
CA VAL A 277 26.72 14.34 15.10
C VAL A 277 26.29 15.73 14.63
N SER A 278 26.65 16.11 13.40
CA SER A 278 26.39 17.43 12.82
C SER A 278 24.89 17.80 12.86
N ALA A 279 23.99 16.86 12.54
CA ALA A 279 22.53 17.10 12.59
C ALA A 279 22.06 17.47 14.02
N VAL A 280 22.61 16.83 15.05
CA VAL A 280 22.27 17.12 16.45
C VAL A 280 22.79 18.49 16.86
N GLN A 281 24.04 18.80 16.50
CA GLN A 281 24.68 20.10 16.83
C GLN A 281 23.95 21.28 16.16
N GLN A 282 23.40 21.06 14.96
CA GLN A 282 22.71 22.09 14.19
C GLN A 282 21.19 22.12 14.46
N GLY A 283 20.66 21.20 15.29
CA GLY A 283 19.24 21.07 15.56
C GLY A 283 18.41 20.63 14.34
N ARG A 284 19.03 19.96 13.35
CA ARG A 284 18.36 19.49 12.14
C ARG A 284 17.81 18.07 12.33
N ILE A 285 16.93 17.93 13.30
CA ILE A 285 16.23 16.69 13.64
C ILE A 285 14.73 16.96 13.44
N TYR A 286 14.10 16.21 12.54
CA TYR A 286 12.71 16.39 12.18
C TYR A 286 11.91 15.13 12.50
N TYR A 287 10.78 15.31 13.18
CA TYR A 287 9.84 14.24 13.52
C TYR A 287 8.74 14.17 12.48
N LEU A 288 8.87 13.21 11.57
CA LEU A 288 7.96 13.10 10.43
C LEU A 288 6.58 12.59 10.85
N PRO A 289 5.48 13.12 10.24
CA PRO A 289 4.12 12.64 10.49
C PRO A 289 3.97 11.14 10.17
N GLY A 290 3.62 10.32 11.17
CA GLY A 290 3.52 8.87 11.01
C GLY A 290 2.47 8.46 9.96
N GLU A 291 1.41 9.23 9.76
CA GLU A 291 0.39 9.00 8.74
C GLU A 291 0.87 9.22 7.30
N LEU A 292 2.04 9.84 7.12
CA LEU A 292 2.66 10.05 5.80
C LEU A 292 3.91 9.18 5.59
N PHE A 293 4.56 8.71 6.67
CA PHE A 293 5.88 8.08 6.57
C PHE A 293 6.03 6.74 7.28
N ALA A 294 5.19 6.42 8.28
CA ALA A 294 5.25 5.11 8.95
C ALA A 294 4.80 3.95 8.04
N VAL A 295 3.90 4.25 7.12
CA VAL A 295 3.48 3.42 5.98
C VAL A 295 3.31 4.33 4.77
N ASN A 296 3.27 3.74 3.58
CA ASN A 296 2.98 4.53 2.37
C ASN A 296 1.62 5.26 2.52
N PRO A 297 1.55 6.57 2.28
CA PRO A 297 0.33 7.36 2.48
C PRO A 297 -0.70 7.24 1.34
N GLY A 298 -0.48 6.36 0.35
CA GLY A 298 -1.34 6.24 -0.83
C GLY A 298 -1.29 7.50 -1.69
N THR A 299 -2.46 8.05 -2.04
CA THR A 299 -2.56 9.26 -2.89
C THR A 299 -2.02 10.52 -2.22
N ARG A 300 -1.77 10.49 -0.90
CA ARG A 300 -1.16 11.60 -0.16
C ARG A 300 0.37 11.67 -0.26
N ILE A 301 0.99 10.86 -1.12
CA ILE A 301 2.44 10.89 -1.36
C ILE A 301 2.95 12.28 -1.75
N ALA A 302 2.12 13.09 -2.41
CA ALA A 302 2.43 14.48 -2.73
C ALA A 302 2.67 15.34 -1.48
N GLU A 303 1.88 15.13 -0.41
CA GLU A 303 2.06 15.80 0.89
C GLU A 303 3.37 15.34 1.55
N ALA A 304 3.70 14.05 1.45
CA ALA A 304 4.96 13.52 1.97
C ALA A 304 6.18 14.16 1.28
N PHE A 305 6.14 14.36 -0.04
CA PHE A 305 7.20 15.08 -0.76
C PHE A 305 7.35 16.53 -0.29
N ASP A 306 6.25 17.26 -0.10
CA ASP A 306 6.31 18.65 0.38
C ASP A 306 6.92 18.75 1.79
N VAL A 307 6.51 17.88 2.72
CA VAL A 307 7.09 17.82 4.08
C VAL A 307 8.59 17.53 3.97
N LEU A 308 8.96 16.48 3.27
CA LEU A 308 10.35 16.06 3.18
C LEU A 308 11.24 17.11 2.49
N TYR A 309 10.74 17.75 1.42
CA TYR A 309 11.46 18.85 0.78
C TYR A 309 11.75 20.01 1.76
N ASN A 310 10.76 20.39 2.56
CA ASN A 310 10.91 21.47 3.51
C ASN A 310 11.93 21.12 4.63
N ASP A 311 11.95 19.89 5.10
CA ASP A 311 12.89 19.42 6.13
C ASP A 311 14.32 19.30 5.58
N LEU A 312 14.49 18.91 4.31
CA LEU A 312 15.82 18.77 3.69
C LEU A 312 16.41 20.11 3.26
N TYR A 313 15.61 21.01 2.66
CA TYR A 313 16.06 22.19 1.93
C TYR A 313 15.49 23.51 2.45
N GLY A 314 14.50 23.48 3.34
CA GLY A 314 13.97 24.67 3.97
C GLY A 314 15.00 25.28 4.95
N ASN A 315 14.88 26.58 5.21
CA ASN A 315 15.68 27.26 6.23
C ASN A 315 15.16 26.91 7.65
N GLY A 316 15.09 25.61 7.96
CA GLY A 316 14.31 25.04 9.04
C GLY A 316 14.54 25.67 10.41
N ALA A 317 13.46 26.17 10.98
CA ALA A 317 13.30 26.09 12.42
C ALA A 317 12.80 24.65 12.71
N ALA A 318 13.56 23.88 13.47
CA ALA A 318 13.09 22.60 14.01
C ALA A 318 11.76 22.84 14.75
N GLN A 319 10.72 22.11 14.39
CA GLN A 319 9.42 22.15 15.06
C GLN A 319 9.41 21.19 16.24
#